data_670323e9e01077e68c3c9c14f1e1f776
#
_entry.id   670323e9e01077e68c3c9c14f1e1f776
#
_cell.length_a   1.000
_cell.length_b   1.000
_cell.length_c   1.000
_cell.angle_alpha   90.00
_cell.angle_beta   90.00
_cell.angle_gamma   90.00
#
_symmetry.space_group_name_H-M   'P 1'
#
loop_
_entity.id
_entity.type
_entity.pdbx_description
1 polymer ?
#
loop_
_entity_poly.entity_id
_entity_poly.type
_entity_poly.pdbx_seq_one_letter_code
_entity_poly.pdbx_strand_id
1 'polypeptide(L)'
;ELFYDVRAFGAVMSTGPNAGQVRGPVQITFGTSLDPILPMDISITRMAVTENVKEDTVEAYLELEKNTPEDKLRTMGRKQLIPFGLYEVRGFISANLAAETGFDENDLNILFEAIMNMYEHDHSASKGEMAVVSPLIIFKHVGTDTDEVQRVRQAKLGCAPAHKLFELVNVTKKPEVESPRSYHDYDATVNFNKMPAGVEIGFKEDAFSPIVWNELPESESWFIHG
;
A
#
# COMPACT_ATOMS: atom_id res chain seq x y z
N GLU A 1 -11.04 -10.24 -20.18
CA GLU A 1 -10.04 -9.55 -20.77
C GLU A 1 -8.62 -9.91 -20.35
N LEU A 2 -7.65 -9.74 -21.29
CA LEU A 2 -6.32 -10.36 -21.16
C LEU A 2 -5.42 -9.75 -20.09
N PHE A 3 -5.60 -8.45 -19.79
CA PHE A 3 -4.68 -7.72 -18.90
C PHE A 3 -5.27 -7.60 -17.49
N TYR A 4 -4.49 -8.05 -16.50
CA TYR A 4 -4.88 -8.03 -15.10
C TYR A 4 -5.14 -6.62 -14.56
N ASP A 5 -4.25 -5.69 -14.85
CA ASP A 5 -4.33 -4.29 -14.43
C ASP A 5 -5.61 -3.60 -14.96
N VAL A 6 -5.99 -3.88 -16.21
CA VAL A 6 -7.22 -3.38 -16.81
C VAL A 6 -8.46 -3.98 -16.13
N ARG A 7 -8.45 -5.29 -15.80
CA ARG A 7 -9.56 -5.92 -15.08
C ARG A 7 -9.70 -5.37 -13.65
N ALA A 8 -8.57 -5.16 -12.96
CA ALA A 8 -8.56 -4.70 -11.57
C ALA A 8 -8.83 -3.20 -11.45
N PHE A 9 -8.08 -2.37 -12.14
CA PHE A 9 -8.05 -0.91 -11.94
C PHE A 9 -8.76 -0.12 -13.04
N GLY A 10 -9.04 -0.77 -14.17
CA GLY A 10 -9.56 -0.11 -15.35
C GLY A 10 -8.48 0.59 -16.18
N ALA A 11 -8.88 1.18 -17.28
CA ALA A 11 -7.97 1.92 -18.16
C ALA A 11 -8.73 2.94 -19.01
N VAL A 12 -8.00 3.98 -19.43
CA VAL A 12 -8.40 4.90 -20.51
C VAL A 12 -7.43 4.66 -21.67
N MET A 13 -7.91 4.01 -22.72
CA MET A 13 -7.12 3.60 -23.86
C MET A 13 -7.32 4.58 -25.03
N SER A 14 -6.66 5.74 -24.94
CA SER A 14 -6.78 6.84 -25.91
C SER A 14 -5.60 6.99 -26.86
N THR A 15 -4.50 6.26 -26.64
CA THR A 15 -3.31 6.27 -27.52
C THR A 15 -3.41 5.20 -28.61
N GLY A 16 -3.35 5.60 -29.87
CA GLY A 16 -3.57 4.73 -31.03
C GLY A 16 -5.06 4.61 -31.39
N PRO A 17 -5.54 3.44 -31.82
CA PRO A 17 -6.99 3.24 -32.00
C PRO A 17 -7.67 3.40 -30.66
N ASN A 18 -8.64 4.31 -30.57
CA ASN A 18 -9.39 4.52 -29.34
C ASN A 18 -10.16 3.25 -28.98
N ALA A 19 -9.70 2.54 -27.95
CA ALA A 19 -10.31 1.31 -27.45
C ALA A 19 -11.31 1.58 -26.29
N GLY A 20 -11.57 2.85 -25.96
CA GLY A 20 -12.57 3.26 -24.98
C GLY A 20 -12.02 3.40 -23.57
N GLN A 21 -12.97 3.44 -22.63
CA GLN A 21 -12.70 3.57 -21.19
C GLN A 21 -13.33 2.39 -20.45
N VAL A 22 -12.56 1.80 -19.55
CA VAL A 22 -13.00 0.75 -18.64
C VAL A 22 -12.83 1.24 -17.21
N ARG A 23 -13.87 1.13 -16.38
CA ARG A 23 -13.80 1.41 -14.94
C ARG A 23 -13.56 0.11 -14.19
N GLY A 24 -12.43 0.01 -13.47
CA GLY A 24 -12.10 -1.18 -12.69
C GLY A 24 -12.83 -1.24 -11.35
N PRO A 25 -12.99 -2.45 -10.79
CA PRO A 25 -13.61 -2.68 -9.49
C PRO A 25 -12.79 -2.21 -8.30
N VAL A 26 -11.47 -2.16 -8.43
CA VAL A 26 -10.54 -1.85 -7.35
C VAL A 26 -10.22 -0.37 -7.32
N GLN A 27 -10.42 0.27 -6.17
CA GLN A 27 -10.05 1.65 -5.92
C GLN A 27 -9.25 1.73 -4.62
N ILE A 28 -8.04 2.28 -4.67
CA ILE A 28 -7.16 2.44 -3.51
C ILE A 28 -6.98 3.94 -3.25
N THR A 29 -7.17 4.37 -1.99
CA THR A 29 -6.97 5.78 -1.60
C THR A 29 -5.49 6.09 -1.44
N PHE A 30 -5.16 7.38 -1.40
CA PHE A 30 -3.84 7.79 -0.96
C PHE A 30 -3.61 7.39 0.50
N GLY A 31 -2.38 6.99 0.82
CA GLY A 31 -1.97 6.73 2.20
C GLY A 31 -1.99 8.01 3.03
N THR A 32 -2.57 7.93 4.22
CA THR A 32 -2.61 9.03 5.18
C THR A 32 -1.79 8.65 6.40
N SER A 33 -0.83 9.47 6.80
CA SER A 33 -0.06 9.24 8.02
C SER A 33 -0.95 9.42 9.26
N LEU A 34 -0.77 8.57 10.26
CA LEU A 34 -1.53 8.64 11.51
C LEU A 34 -1.12 9.83 12.38
N ASP A 35 0.17 10.18 12.34
CA ASP A 35 0.72 11.36 13.01
C ASP A 35 1.36 12.31 11.98
N PRO A 36 1.53 13.59 12.33
CA PRO A 36 2.28 14.53 11.51
C PRO A 36 3.71 14.04 11.27
N ILE A 37 4.16 14.07 10.02
CA ILE A 37 5.51 13.68 9.64
C ILE A 37 6.38 14.91 9.43
N LEU A 38 7.65 14.80 9.87
CA LEU A 38 8.65 15.84 9.65
C LEU A 38 9.67 15.34 8.62
N PRO A 39 9.63 15.86 7.38
CA PRO A 39 10.64 15.52 6.38
C PRO A 39 12.02 16.07 6.79
N MET A 40 13.06 15.29 6.58
CA MET A 40 14.45 15.70 6.76
C MET A 40 15.10 15.98 5.41
N ASP A 41 15.80 17.11 5.30
CA ASP A 41 16.65 17.41 4.16
C ASP A 41 18.07 16.89 4.41
N ILE A 42 18.51 15.93 3.58
CA ILE A 42 19.84 15.35 3.62
C ILE A 42 20.66 15.87 2.44
N SER A 43 21.80 16.49 2.73
CA SER A 43 22.78 16.82 1.70
C SER A 43 23.67 15.62 1.41
N ILE A 44 23.72 15.23 0.14
CA ILE A 44 24.57 14.14 -0.35
C ILE A 44 25.66 14.77 -1.19
N THR A 45 26.91 14.51 -0.83
CA THR A 45 28.07 14.94 -1.60
C THR A 45 28.67 13.72 -2.29
N ARG A 46 28.81 13.80 -3.62
CA ARG A 46 29.54 12.84 -4.44
C ARG A 46 30.82 13.50 -4.92
N MET A 47 31.92 12.76 -4.86
CA MET A 47 33.20 13.17 -5.49
C MET A 47 33.36 12.40 -6.79
N ALA A 48 33.20 13.07 -7.92
CA ALA A 48 33.44 12.52 -9.24
C ALA A 48 33.51 13.64 -10.27
N VAL A 49 34.32 13.47 -11.31
CA VAL A 49 34.28 14.34 -12.49
C VAL A 49 32.97 14.06 -13.23
N THR A 50 32.10 15.04 -13.35
CA THR A 50 30.74 14.88 -13.91
C THR A 50 30.45 15.73 -15.11
N GLU A 51 31.27 16.74 -15.38
CA GLU A 51 31.03 17.69 -16.46
C GLU A 51 31.99 17.46 -17.63
N ASN A 52 31.38 17.32 -18.85
CA ASN A 52 32.09 17.33 -20.13
C ASN A 52 33.29 16.37 -20.25
N VAL A 53 33.19 15.19 -19.68
CA VAL A 53 34.21 14.15 -19.87
C VAL A 53 34.16 13.69 -21.31
N LYS A 54 35.22 14.01 -22.06
CA LYS A 54 35.41 13.62 -23.47
C LYS A 54 36.43 12.48 -23.63
N GLU A 55 36.96 12.02 -22.53
CA GLU A 55 37.97 10.98 -22.47
C GLU A 55 37.33 9.61 -22.73
N ASP A 56 37.85 8.93 -23.77
CA ASP A 56 37.36 7.61 -24.21
C ASP A 56 38.08 6.44 -23.50
N THR A 57 39.09 6.74 -22.65
CA THR A 57 39.89 5.70 -21.96
C THR A 57 39.88 5.92 -20.46
N VAL A 58 39.97 4.82 -19.70
CA VAL A 58 40.02 4.82 -18.24
C VAL A 58 41.24 5.58 -17.71
N GLU A 59 42.39 5.41 -18.36
CA GLU A 59 43.67 6.07 -17.99
C GLU A 59 43.55 7.60 -18.11
N ALA A 60 42.98 8.10 -19.20
CA ALA A 60 42.78 9.53 -19.40
C ALA A 60 41.78 10.11 -18.40
N TYR A 61 40.73 9.35 -18.06
CA TYR A 61 39.77 9.74 -17.02
C TYR A 61 40.43 9.84 -15.63
N LEU A 62 41.26 8.86 -15.24
CA LEU A 62 41.97 8.86 -13.97
C LEU A 62 42.97 10.01 -13.86
N GLU A 63 43.60 10.38 -14.98
CA GLU A 63 44.51 11.53 -15.04
C GLU A 63 43.77 12.86 -14.92
N LEU A 64 42.60 12.98 -15.56
CA LEU A 64 41.70 14.13 -15.41
C LEU A 64 41.22 14.29 -13.95
N GLU A 65 40.81 13.20 -13.33
CA GLU A 65 40.36 13.20 -11.93
C GLU A 65 41.46 13.67 -10.97
N LYS A 66 42.70 13.20 -11.14
CA LYS A 66 43.86 13.63 -10.31
C LYS A 66 44.21 15.11 -10.49
N ASN A 67 43.98 15.65 -11.66
CA ASN A 67 44.32 17.04 -12.00
C ASN A 67 43.15 18.02 -11.74
N THR A 68 41.97 17.51 -11.40
CA THR A 68 40.79 18.34 -11.12
C THR A 68 40.80 18.78 -9.66
N PRO A 69 40.67 20.08 -9.35
CA PRO A 69 40.58 20.58 -7.97
C PRO A 69 39.41 19.94 -7.21
N GLU A 70 39.60 19.65 -5.92
CA GLU A 70 38.58 18.99 -5.07
C GLU A 70 37.21 19.68 -5.07
N ASP A 71 37.17 21.00 -5.12
CA ASP A 71 35.93 21.78 -5.16
C ASP A 71 35.11 21.52 -6.42
N LYS A 72 35.78 21.21 -7.57
CA LYS A 72 35.12 20.84 -8.82
C LYS A 72 34.72 19.37 -8.90
N LEU A 73 35.31 18.51 -8.07
CA LEU A 73 34.91 17.12 -7.94
C LEU A 73 33.65 16.95 -7.10
N ARG A 74 33.30 17.95 -6.27
CA ARG A 74 32.18 17.87 -5.35
C ARG A 74 30.88 18.24 -6.02
N THR A 75 30.04 17.26 -6.27
CA THR A 75 28.67 17.48 -6.72
C THR A 75 27.73 17.28 -5.52
N MET A 76 26.99 18.31 -5.16
CA MET A 76 26.04 18.27 -4.05
C MET A 76 24.63 18.03 -4.57
N GLY A 77 23.95 17.06 -3.99
CA GLY A 77 22.53 16.81 -4.17
C GLY A 77 21.79 16.96 -2.85
N ARG A 78 20.51 17.30 -2.91
CA ARG A 78 19.62 17.25 -1.74
C ARG A 78 18.65 16.09 -1.91
N LYS A 79 18.36 15.41 -0.84
CA LYS A 79 17.37 14.35 -0.78
C LYS A 79 16.48 14.55 0.45
N GLN A 80 15.18 14.50 0.24
CA GLN A 80 14.23 14.50 1.35
C GLN A 80 13.99 13.06 1.81
N LEU A 81 13.97 12.87 3.12
CA LEU A 81 13.73 11.59 3.77
C LEU A 81 12.67 11.77 4.85
N ILE A 82 11.77 10.82 4.97
CA ILE A 82 10.87 10.67 6.11
C ILE A 82 11.49 9.61 7.03
N PRO A 83 11.94 9.99 8.26
CA PRO A 83 12.61 9.04 9.17
C PRO A 83 11.69 7.90 9.61
N PHE A 84 10.45 8.21 9.86
CA PHE A 84 9.39 7.26 10.22
C PHE A 84 8.02 7.86 9.88
N GLY A 85 7.08 6.99 9.53
CA GLY A 85 5.67 7.34 9.39
C GLY A 85 4.84 6.06 9.26
N LEU A 86 3.81 5.93 10.08
CA LEU A 86 2.81 4.88 9.94
C LEU A 86 1.64 5.42 9.12
N TYR A 87 1.29 4.71 8.05
CA TYR A 87 0.29 5.14 7.08
C TYR A 87 -0.88 4.17 7.06
N GLU A 88 -2.08 4.73 7.01
CA GLU A 88 -3.30 4.00 6.71
C GLU A 88 -3.64 4.16 5.22
N VAL A 89 -3.94 3.06 4.56
CA VAL A 89 -4.42 2.99 3.17
C VAL A 89 -5.75 2.26 3.16
N ARG A 90 -6.75 2.81 2.47
CA ARG A 90 -8.07 2.21 2.34
C ARG A 90 -8.32 1.80 0.90
N GLY A 91 -8.94 0.63 0.73
CA GLY A 91 -9.34 0.10 -0.57
C GLY A 91 -10.82 -0.22 -0.63
N PHE A 92 -11.37 -0.17 -1.84
CA PHE A 92 -12.76 -0.51 -2.13
C PHE A 92 -12.79 -1.45 -3.32
N ILE A 93 -13.61 -2.49 -3.24
CA ILE A 93 -13.79 -3.45 -4.32
C ILE A 93 -15.28 -3.58 -4.62
N SER A 94 -15.66 -3.22 -5.83
CA SER A 94 -17.05 -3.24 -6.29
C SER A 94 -17.37 -4.55 -7.00
N ALA A 95 -18.23 -5.38 -6.40
CA ALA A 95 -18.71 -6.60 -7.02
C ALA A 95 -19.47 -6.37 -8.34
N ASN A 96 -20.12 -5.22 -8.49
CA ASN A 96 -20.83 -4.87 -9.73
C ASN A 96 -19.84 -4.58 -10.87
N LEU A 97 -18.79 -3.78 -10.61
CA LEU A 97 -17.75 -3.49 -11.59
C LEU A 97 -16.88 -4.73 -11.88
N ALA A 98 -16.66 -5.58 -10.89
CA ALA A 98 -15.97 -6.85 -11.08
C ALA A 98 -16.68 -7.75 -12.09
N ALA A 99 -18.02 -7.83 -12.01
CA ALA A 99 -18.81 -8.56 -12.97
C ALA A 99 -18.72 -8.00 -14.41
N GLU A 100 -18.51 -6.69 -14.56
CA GLU A 100 -18.37 -6.03 -15.87
C GLU A 100 -16.98 -6.27 -16.49
N THR A 101 -15.92 -6.26 -15.65
CA THR A 101 -14.53 -6.42 -16.12
C THR A 101 -14.07 -7.86 -16.21
N GLY A 102 -14.80 -8.79 -15.57
CA GLY A 102 -14.39 -10.20 -15.41
C GLY A 102 -13.33 -10.39 -14.33
N PHE A 103 -13.23 -9.43 -13.37
CA PHE A 103 -12.39 -9.59 -12.18
C PHE A 103 -13.03 -10.60 -11.24
N ASP A 104 -12.33 -11.67 -10.95
CA ASP A 104 -12.83 -12.80 -10.18
C ASP A 104 -12.11 -12.98 -8.84
N GLU A 105 -12.43 -14.06 -8.14
CA GLU A 105 -11.83 -14.39 -6.83
C GLU A 105 -10.33 -14.73 -6.93
N ASN A 106 -9.89 -15.29 -8.04
CA ASN A 106 -8.48 -15.55 -8.27
C ASN A 106 -7.71 -14.23 -8.47
N ASP A 107 -8.26 -13.30 -9.24
CA ASP A 107 -7.71 -11.96 -9.41
C ASP A 107 -7.64 -11.21 -8.07
N LEU A 108 -8.66 -11.39 -7.21
CA LEU A 108 -8.69 -10.80 -5.86
C LEU A 108 -7.58 -11.36 -4.96
N ASN A 109 -7.34 -12.66 -4.99
CA ASN A 109 -6.27 -13.29 -4.22
C ASN A 109 -4.88 -12.80 -4.69
N ILE A 110 -4.68 -12.68 -6.00
CA ILE A 110 -3.45 -12.10 -6.58
C ILE A 110 -3.26 -10.64 -6.12
N LEU A 111 -4.34 -9.85 -6.06
CA LEU A 111 -4.29 -8.49 -5.54
C LEU A 111 -3.81 -8.43 -4.09
N PHE A 112 -4.37 -9.27 -3.23
CA PHE A 112 -4.00 -9.32 -1.82
C PHE A 112 -2.56 -9.79 -1.62
N GLU A 113 -2.12 -10.80 -2.38
CA GLU A 113 -0.73 -11.25 -2.39
C GLU A 113 0.22 -10.12 -2.83
N ALA A 114 -0.12 -9.41 -3.90
CA ALA A 114 0.66 -8.29 -4.41
C ALA A 114 0.76 -7.13 -3.39
N ILE A 115 -0.33 -6.80 -2.70
CA ILE A 115 -0.34 -5.74 -1.67
C ILE A 115 0.56 -6.14 -0.50
N MET A 116 0.49 -7.39 -0.03
CA MET A 116 1.31 -7.84 1.11
C MET A 116 2.81 -7.84 0.82
N ASN A 117 3.20 -8.04 -0.45
CA ASN A 117 4.60 -8.12 -0.87
C ASN A 117 5.11 -6.88 -1.63
N MET A 118 4.31 -5.82 -1.77
CA MET A 118 4.60 -4.75 -2.72
C MET A 118 5.91 -4.00 -2.46
N TYR A 119 6.41 -4.00 -1.23
CA TYR A 119 7.66 -3.33 -0.86
C TYR A 119 8.89 -4.23 -0.89
N GLU A 120 8.74 -5.56 -0.96
CA GLU A 120 9.86 -6.50 -0.93
C GLU A 120 10.79 -6.39 -2.14
N HIS A 121 10.28 -5.85 -3.24
CA HIS A 121 11.04 -5.67 -4.48
C HIS A 121 11.22 -4.21 -4.90
N ASP A 122 10.75 -3.24 -4.09
CA ASP A 122 10.83 -1.80 -4.38
C ASP A 122 11.69 -1.06 -3.35
N HIS A 123 12.94 -1.49 -3.19
CA HIS A 123 13.89 -0.85 -2.29
C HIS A 123 14.66 0.29 -2.97
N SER A 124 14.90 1.35 -2.21
CA SER A 124 15.78 2.45 -2.60
C SER A 124 16.34 3.13 -1.35
N ALA A 125 17.33 4.01 -1.52
CA ALA A 125 17.91 4.75 -0.39
C ALA A 125 16.90 5.61 0.41
N SER A 126 15.73 5.92 -0.16
CA SER A 126 14.62 6.61 0.53
C SER A 126 13.44 5.70 0.86
N LYS A 127 13.49 4.42 0.46
CA LYS A 127 12.46 3.40 0.69
C LYS A 127 13.08 2.13 1.27
N GLY A 128 14.16 2.26 2.08
CA GLY A 128 14.95 1.12 2.55
C GLY A 128 14.16 0.16 3.43
N GLU A 129 13.29 0.69 4.27
CA GLU A 129 12.56 -0.07 5.29
C GLU A 129 11.03 0.12 5.19
N MET A 130 10.51 0.35 3.98
CA MET A 130 9.06 0.33 3.79
C MET A 130 8.55 -1.10 3.84
N ALA A 131 7.49 -1.33 4.63
CA ALA A 131 6.88 -2.64 4.80
C ALA A 131 5.36 -2.52 5.05
N VAL A 132 4.61 -3.57 4.75
CA VAL A 132 3.25 -3.76 5.24
C VAL A 132 3.37 -4.35 6.65
N VAL A 133 2.98 -3.58 7.67
CA VAL A 133 3.21 -3.91 9.09
C VAL A 133 1.95 -4.37 9.82
N SER A 134 0.83 -4.51 9.14
CA SER A 134 -0.39 -5.08 9.70
C SER A 134 -0.98 -6.12 8.74
N PRO A 135 -1.78 -7.07 9.24
CA PRO A 135 -2.58 -7.89 8.34
C PRO A 135 -3.46 -7.01 7.47
N LEU A 136 -3.75 -7.47 6.29
CA LEU A 136 -4.77 -6.84 5.45
C LEU A 136 -6.13 -7.10 6.10
N ILE A 137 -6.82 -6.03 6.51
CA ILE A 137 -8.15 -6.09 7.14
C ILE A 137 -9.21 -5.96 6.06
N ILE A 138 -10.07 -6.96 5.95
CA ILE A 138 -11.03 -7.10 4.85
C ILE A 138 -12.44 -7.10 5.43
N PHE A 139 -13.30 -6.21 4.96
CA PHE A 139 -14.73 -6.25 5.25
C PHE A 139 -15.49 -6.82 4.06
N LYS A 140 -16.13 -7.96 4.25
CA LYS A 140 -16.89 -8.67 3.23
C LYS A 140 -18.38 -8.56 3.51
N HIS A 141 -19.12 -8.02 2.56
CA HIS A 141 -20.59 -7.99 2.63
C HIS A 141 -21.15 -9.35 2.20
N VAL A 142 -21.89 -10.03 3.08
CA VAL A 142 -22.44 -11.36 2.83
C VAL A 142 -23.97 -11.39 2.79
N GLY A 143 -24.62 -10.32 3.28
CA GLY A 143 -26.08 -10.23 3.37
C GLY A 143 -26.67 -10.98 4.57
N THR A 144 -27.94 -10.73 4.86
CA THR A 144 -28.66 -11.33 5.99
C THR A 144 -29.93 -12.05 5.59
N ASP A 145 -30.39 -11.91 4.36
CA ASP A 145 -31.66 -12.47 3.91
C ASP A 145 -31.60 -14.01 3.82
N THR A 146 -32.70 -14.65 4.17
CA THR A 146 -32.83 -16.11 4.03
C THR A 146 -33.02 -16.55 2.57
N ASP A 147 -33.59 -15.69 1.74
CA ASP A 147 -33.65 -15.87 0.30
C ASP A 147 -32.28 -15.60 -0.32
N GLU A 148 -31.74 -16.54 -1.05
CA GLU A 148 -30.40 -16.43 -1.63
C GLU A 148 -30.27 -15.28 -2.64
N VAL A 149 -31.29 -15.03 -3.45
CA VAL A 149 -31.28 -13.96 -4.46
C VAL A 149 -31.22 -12.59 -3.76
N GLN A 150 -32.01 -12.41 -2.70
CA GLN A 150 -32.01 -11.17 -1.92
C GLN A 150 -30.71 -11.02 -1.14
N ARG A 151 -30.19 -12.08 -0.55
CA ARG A 151 -28.92 -12.07 0.15
C ARG A 151 -27.76 -11.67 -0.75
N VAL A 152 -27.66 -12.25 -1.94
CA VAL A 152 -26.63 -11.88 -2.94
C VAL A 152 -26.79 -10.41 -3.37
N ARG A 153 -28.03 -9.93 -3.54
CA ARG A 153 -28.31 -8.53 -3.85
C ARG A 153 -27.86 -7.60 -2.73
N GLN A 154 -28.13 -7.93 -1.47
CA GLN A 154 -27.67 -7.18 -0.30
C GLN A 154 -26.14 -7.12 -0.25
N ALA A 155 -25.46 -8.25 -0.45
CA ALA A 155 -23.99 -8.33 -0.48
C ALA A 155 -23.40 -7.40 -1.57
N LYS A 156 -23.96 -7.42 -2.79
CA LYS A 156 -23.51 -6.56 -3.90
C LYS A 156 -23.74 -5.07 -3.68
N LEU A 157 -24.84 -4.69 -3.01
CA LEU A 157 -25.18 -3.29 -2.71
C LEU A 157 -24.43 -2.78 -1.47
N GLY A 158 -23.96 -3.67 -0.62
CA GLY A 158 -23.34 -3.37 0.67
C GLY A 158 -24.33 -3.35 1.82
N CYS A 159 -24.02 -4.07 2.90
CA CYS A 159 -24.84 -4.20 4.11
C CYS A 159 -24.64 -3.03 5.09
N ALA A 160 -23.51 -2.32 4.97
CA ALA A 160 -23.18 -1.16 5.78
C ALA A 160 -22.32 -0.16 5.00
N PRO A 161 -22.38 1.15 5.34
CA PRO A 161 -21.51 2.16 4.74
C PRO A 161 -20.03 1.91 5.10
N ALA A 162 -19.14 2.01 4.11
CA ALA A 162 -17.71 1.72 4.28
C ALA A 162 -17.04 2.53 5.39
N HIS A 163 -17.38 3.83 5.56
CA HIS A 163 -16.80 4.66 6.61
C HIS A 163 -17.15 4.12 8.02
N LYS A 164 -18.31 3.49 8.22
CA LYS A 164 -18.68 2.86 9.49
C LYS A 164 -17.91 1.57 9.75
N LEU A 165 -17.52 0.86 8.71
CA LEU A 165 -16.67 -0.32 8.83
C LEU A 165 -15.23 0.08 9.19
N PHE A 166 -14.70 1.10 8.57
CA PHE A 166 -13.37 1.61 8.92
C PHE A 166 -13.28 2.16 10.34
N GLU A 167 -14.36 2.74 10.88
CA GLU A 167 -14.45 3.17 12.28
C GLU A 167 -14.36 2.01 13.30
N LEU A 168 -14.50 0.76 12.87
CA LEU A 168 -14.34 -0.41 13.73
C LEU A 168 -12.86 -0.72 14.02
N VAL A 169 -11.96 -0.25 13.19
CA VAL A 169 -10.52 -0.38 13.36
C VAL A 169 -9.99 0.95 13.87
N ASN A 170 -9.36 0.94 15.02
CA ASN A 170 -8.79 2.14 15.63
C ASN A 170 -7.31 1.93 15.90
N VAL A 171 -6.47 2.81 15.36
CA VAL A 171 -5.02 2.80 15.57
C VAL A 171 -4.64 4.08 16.30
N THR A 172 -4.07 3.96 17.48
CA THR A 172 -3.70 5.10 18.32
C THR A 172 -2.26 4.97 18.79
N LYS A 173 -1.56 6.09 18.83
CA LYS A 173 -0.24 6.17 19.44
C LYS A 173 -0.33 5.92 20.94
N LYS A 174 0.60 5.13 21.49
CA LYS A 174 0.70 4.85 22.92
C LYS A 174 0.91 6.14 23.71
N PRO A 175 0.25 6.33 24.87
CA PRO A 175 0.30 7.58 25.63
C PRO A 175 1.70 7.98 26.10
N GLU A 176 2.57 6.99 26.36
CA GLU A 176 3.95 7.20 26.80
C GLU A 176 4.91 7.60 25.66
N VAL A 177 4.46 7.50 24.40
CA VAL A 177 5.30 7.80 23.24
C VAL A 177 5.04 9.23 22.76
N GLU A 178 6.03 10.09 22.91
CA GLU A 178 5.97 11.46 22.40
C GLU A 178 6.15 11.52 20.89
N SER A 179 7.20 10.86 20.39
CA SER A 179 7.56 10.85 18.97
C SER A 179 7.77 9.41 18.49
N PRO A 180 6.84 8.84 17.73
CA PRO A 180 6.91 7.44 17.32
C PRO A 180 8.03 7.21 16.30
N ARG A 181 8.68 6.05 16.42
CA ARG A 181 9.77 5.60 15.54
C ARG A 181 9.63 4.15 15.10
N SER A 182 8.59 3.49 15.58
CA SER A 182 8.25 2.12 15.25
C SER A 182 6.74 1.95 15.19
N TYR A 183 6.25 0.98 14.41
CA TYR A 183 4.82 0.62 14.47
C TYR A 183 4.43 0.02 15.84
N HIS A 184 5.39 -0.50 16.62
CA HIS A 184 5.18 -0.94 18.00
C HIS A 184 4.85 0.21 18.98
N ASP A 185 5.04 1.45 18.56
CA ASP A 185 4.67 2.64 19.33
C ASP A 185 3.16 2.96 19.25
N TYR A 186 2.40 2.11 18.56
CA TYR A 186 0.96 2.21 18.38
C TYR A 186 0.25 0.99 18.95
N ASP A 187 -1.00 1.19 19.32
CA ASP A 187 -1.96 0.13 19.59
C ASP A 187 -3.07 0.17 18.53
N ALA A 188 -3.35 -0.98 17.93
CA ALA A 188 -4.47 -1.14 17.04
C ALA A 188 -5.52 -2.05 17.67
N THR A 189 -6.79 -1.65 17.59
CA THR A 189 -7.92 -2.40 18.13
C THR A 189 -9.02 -2.56 17.11
N VAL A 190 -9.72 -3.69 17.17
CA VAL A 190 -10.88 -3.99 16.33
C VAL A 190 -12.10 -4.20 17.21
N ASN A 191 -13.18 -3.47 16.95
CA ASN A 191 -14.42 -3.56 17.71
C ASN A 191 -15.40 -4.56 17.06
N PHE A 192 -15.23 -5.84 17.36
CA PHE A 192 -16.10 -6.91 16.86
C PHE A 192 -17.55 -6.76 17.32
N ASN A 193 -17.78 -6.21 18.53
CA ASN A 193 -19.12 -6.07 19.10
C ASN A 193 -20.01 -5.07 18.32
N LYS A 194 -19.41 -4.20 17.51
CA LYS A 194 -20.13 -3.24 16.68
C LYS A 194 -20.22 -3.67 15.21
N MET A 195 -19.84 -4.90 14.89
CA MET A 195 -19.92 -5.41 13.53
C MET A 195 -21.37 -5.40 13.02
N PRO A 196 -21.66 -4.76 11.89
CA PRO A 196 -23.01 -4.75 11.32
C PRO A 196 -23.42 -6.13 10.83
N ALA A 197 -24.72 -6.44 10.98
CA ALA A 197 -25.26 -7.66 10.42
C ALA A 197 -25.03 -7.74 8.90
N GLY A 198 -24.68 -8.92 8.41
CA GLY A 198 -24.40 -9.15 6.99
C GLY A 198 -23.02 -8.68 6.52
N VAL A 199 -22.12 -8.39 7.45
CA VAL A 199 -20.71 -8.09 7.19
C VAL A 199 -19.84 -9.07 7.98
N GLU A 200 -18.83 -9.61 7.33
CA GLU A 200 -17.75 -10.38 7.94
C GLU A 200 -16.46 -9.57 7.89
N ILE A 201 -15.61 -9.73 8.91
CA ILE A 201 -14.26 -9.19 8.91
C ILE A 201 -13.26 -10.32 8.72
N GLY A 202 -12.28 -10.11 7.85
CA GLY A 202 -11.22 -11.05 7.58
C GLY A 202 -9.85 -10.42 7.75
N PHE A 203 -8.87 -11.23 8.12
CA PHE A 203 -7.48 -10.85 8.30
C PHE A 203 -6.59 -11.75 7.43
N LYS A 204 -5.75 -11.14 6.62
CA LYS A 204 -4.71 -11.82 5.85
C LYS A 204 -3.35 -11.38 6.35
N GLU A 205 -2.64 -12.31 7.01
CA GLU A 205 -1.39 -12.00 7.71
C GLU A 205 -0.20 -11.82 6.77
N ASP A 206 -0.13 -12.63 5.73
CA ASP A 206 0.94 -12.58 4.72
C ASP A 206 0.40 -12.98 3.34
N ALA A 207 1.27 -12.98 2.33
CA ALA A 207 0.90 -13.29 0.96
C ALA A 207 0.35 -14.71 0.77
N PHE A 208 0.79 -15.67 1.58
CA PHE A 208 0.52 -17.10 1.39
C PHE A 208 -0.48 -17.68 2.39
N SER A 209 -0.71 -17.03 3.54
CA SER A 209 -1.67 -17.47 4.53
C SER A 209 -3.11 -17.32 4.06
N PRO A 210 -4.02 -18.18 4.50
CA PRO A 210 -5.45 -18.00 4.26
C PRO A 210 -5.98 -16.77 4.99
N ILE A 211 -7.15 -16.28 4.60
CA ILE A 211 -7.86 -15.25 5.33
C ILE A 211 -8.55 -15.89 6.54
N VAL A 212 -8.26 -15.38 7.73
CA VAL A 212 -8.94 -15.75 8.98
C VAL A 212 -10.17 -14.85 9.13
N TRP A 213 -11.37 -15.43 9.25
CA TRP A 213 -12.64 -14.71 9.28
C TRP A 213 -13.23 -14.64 10.68
N ASN A 214 -13.68 -13.43 11.07
CA ASN A 214 -14.43 -13.12 12.29
C ASN A 214 -13.68 -13.37 13.62
N GLU A 215 -12.39 -13.57 13.55
CA GLU A 215 -11.49 -13.72 14.69
C GLU A 215 -10.12 -13.08 14.37
N LEU A 216 -9.39 -12.68 15.40
CA LEU A 216 -8.03 -12.18 15.21
C LEU A 216 -7.08 -13.34 14.89
N PRO A 217 -6.07 -13.10 14.03
CA PRO A 217 -5.00 -14.06 13.83
C PRO A 217 -4.26 -14.35 15.15
N GLU A 218 -3.82 -15.59 15.34
CA GLU A 218 -3.08 -16.01 16.54
C GLU A 218 -1.65 -15.49 16.61
N SER A 219 -1.17 -14.83 15.55
CA SER A 219 0.20 -14.35 15.45
C SER A 219 0.47 -13.17 16.38
N GLU A 220 1.50 -13.30 17.21
CA GLU A 220 2.02 -12.20 18.05
C GLU A 220 2.78 -11.13 17.22
N SER A 221 2.95 -11.33 15.91
CA SER A 221 3.70 -10.42 15.04
C SER A 221 2.99 -9.10 14.77
N TRP A 222 1.69 -9.03 15.05
CA TRP A 222 0.87 -7.86 14.78
C TRP A 222 0.53 -7.08 16.05
N PHE A 223 0.48 -5.76 15.94
CA PHE A 223 0.12 -4.88 17.06
C PHE A 223 -1.40 -4.68 17.22
N ILE A 224 -2.22 -5.55 16.60
CA ILE A 224 -3.69 -5.48 16.61
C ILE A 224 -4.24 -6.35 17.74
N HIS A 225 -5.13 -5.78 18.52
CA HIS A 225 -5.82 -6.42 19.64
C HIS A 225 -7.35 -6.38 19.44
N GLY A 226 -8.05 -7.35 19.99
CA GLY A 226 -9.51 -7.47 19.93
C GLY A 226 -10.22 -6.91 21.18
#